data_b4e4eacf9c5b4c2d483506d4bac8bf75
#
_entry.id   b4e4eacf9c5b4c2d483506d4bac8bf75
#
_cell.length_a   1.000
_cell.length_b   1.000
_cell.length_c   1.000
_cell.angle_alpha   90.00
_cell.angle_beta   90.00
_cell.angle_gamma   90.00
#
_symmetry.space_group_name_H-M   'P 1'
#
loop_
_entity.id
_entity.type
_entity.pdbx_description
1 polymer ?
#
loop_
_entity_poly.entity_id
_entity_poly.type
_entity_poly.pdbx_seq_one_letter_code
_entity_poly.pdbx_strand_id
1 'polypeptide(L)'
;RTTSEIARWSQMNDDERLRLMEHVLPGRERARAPWADRLREGELLRRALHPLGAVPGAPGWNHEELIDLLPPGQLAEAAVLAGLVPRAEGTQVLLTRRTDGLRHHGGQVSFPGGRVEPTDADAVAAALRESHEEIALPATQAVPLGFLDPFTTISGFRVVPVVAVIDPSFVPQPEPNEVADVFEVPLDYLLAPDSLRRVEVDYRGRRRVVLEYGWPGQRIW
;
A
#
# COMPACT_ATOMS: atom_id res chain seq x y z
N ARG A 1 -6.91 21.79 -0.07
CA ARG A 1 -6.91 21.48 -1.53
C ARG A 1 -8.35 21.44 -2.01
N THR A 2 -8.63 22.01 -3.15
CA THR A 2 -9.95 21.95 -3.77
C THR A 2 -10.03 20.67 -4.65
N THR A 3 -11.24 20.17 -4.89
CA THR A 3 -11.53 19.06 -5.80
C THR A 3 -10.88 19.25 -7.18
N SER A 4 -10.68 20.50 -7.62
CA SER A 4 -10.00 20.87 -8.86
C SER A 4 -8.49 20.62 -8.84
N GLU A 5 -7.83 20.68 -7.68
CA GLU A 5 -6.38 20.37 -7.55
C GLU A 5 -6.12 18.87 -7.59
N ILE A 6 -7.07 18.05 -7.11
CA ILE A 6 -7.01 16.58 -7.16
C ILE A 6 -7.21 16.09 -8.59
N ALA A 7 -8.20 16.64 -9.31
CA ALA A 7 -8.43 16.32 -10.72
C ALA A 7 -7.24 16.73 -11.61
N ARG A 8 -6.48 17.75 -11.21
CA ARG A 8 -5.29 18.21 -11.92
C ARG A 8 -4.08 17.31 -11.68
N TRP A 9 -3.99 16.61 -10.52
CA TRP A 9 -2.90 15.69 -10.21
C TRP A 9 -2.79 14.54 -11.22
N SER A 10 -3.91 13.96 -11.62
CA SER A 10 -3.95 12.89 -12.62
C SER A 10 -3.56 13.35 -14.04
N GLN A 11 -3.57 14.66 -14.29
CA GLN A 11 -3.22 15.27 -15.58
C GLN A 11 -1.80 15.88 -15.60
N MET A 12 -1.10 15.90 -14.46
CA MET A 12 0.26 16.44 -14.35
C MET A 12 1.28 15.44 -14.89
N ASN A 13 2.29 15.95 -15.62
CA ASN A 13 3.48 15.19 -15.95
C ASN A 13 4.38 15.02 -14.71
N ASP A 14 5.40 14.16 -14.84
CA ASP A 14 6.27 13.80 -13.72
C ASP A 14 7.06 14.99 -13.14
N ASP A 15 7.51 15.92 -13.97
CA ASP A 15 8.20 17.13 -13.53
C ASP A 15 7.27 18.06 -12.73
N GLU A 16 6.02 18.18 -13.13
CA GLU A 16 5.02 18.96 -12.42
C GLU A 16 4.64 18.31 -11.08
N ARG A 17 4.49 16.99 -11.05
CA ARG A 17 4.26 16.22 -9.83
C ARG A 17 5.46 16.36 -8.88
N LEU A 18 6.66 16.21 -9.40
CA LEU A 18 7.91 16.33 -8.64
C LEU A 18 8.05 17.74 -8.05
N ARG A 19 7.85 18.79 -8.85
CA ARG A 19 7.87 20.18 -8.37
C ARG A 19 6.82 20.46 -7.30
N LEU A 20 5.61 19.89 -7.45
CA LEU A 20 4.56 20.00 -6.45
C LEU A 20 4.97 19.33 -5.15
N MET A 21 5.60 18.15 -5.25
CA MET A 21 6.09 17.38 -4.11
C MET A 21 7.27 18.04 -3.42
N GLU A 22 8.23 18.57 -4.18
CA GLU A 22 9.46 19.13 -3.64
C GLU A 22 9.33 20.58 -3.14
N HIS A 23 8.48 21.38 -3.76
CA HIS A 23 8.45 22.82 -3.49
C HIS A 23 7.11 23.33 -2.92
N VAL A 24 5.99 22.77 -3.35
CA VAL A 24 4.66 23.28 -2.94
C VAL A 24 4.15 22.55 -1.70
N LEU A 25 4.27 21.23 -1.66
CA LEU A 25 3.79 20.44 -0.52
C LEU A 25 4.61 20.68 0.75
N PRO A 26 5.96 20.66 0.74
CA PRO A 26 6.73 20.94 1.95
C PRO A 26 6.48 22.34 2.52
N GLY A 27 6.23 23.33 1.67
CA GLY A 27 5.88 24.68 2.11
C GLY A 27 4.50 24.75 2.80
N ARG A 28 3.53 23.98 2.30
CA ARG A 28 2.17 23.89 2.88
C ARG A 28 2.14 22.97 4.09
N GLU A 29 2.97 21.92 4.14
CA GLU A 29 3.08 20.98 5.25
C GLU A 29 3.75 21.59 6.46
N ARG A 30 4.82 22.38 6.28
CA ARG A 30 5.44 23.17 7.38
C ARG A 30 4.44 24.10 8.06
N ALA A 31 3.43 24.57 7.34
CA ALA A 31 2.36 25.41 7.88
C ALA A 31 1.23 24.59 8.56
N ARG A 32 1.16 23.28 8.34
CA ARG A 32 0.00 22.45 8.76
C ARG A 32 0.29 21.35 9.77
N ALA A 33 1.52 20.83 9.87
CA ALA A 33 1.72 19.66 10.72
C ALA A 33 3.17 19.48 11.19
N PRO A 34 3.36 19.47 12.53
CA PRO A 34 4.63 19.08 13.15
C PRO A 34 5.10 17.65 12.83
N TRP A 35 4.23 16.81 12.23
CA TRP A 35 4.53 15.43 11.87
C TRP A 35 5.39 15.30 10.60
N ALA A 36 5.33 16.27 9.70
CA ALA A 36 6.18 16.28 8.50
C ALA A 36 7.67 16.35 8.85
N ASP A 37 8.02 16.99 9.98
CA ASP A 37 9.41 17.01 10.46
C ASP A 37 9.88 15.65 11.01
N ARG A 38 8.98 14.74 11.36
CA ARG A 38 9.32 13.37 11.79
C ARG A 38 9.66 12.46 10.62
N LEU A 39 9.32 12.85 9.39
CA LEU A 39 9.75 12.19 8.15
C LEU A 39 11.15 12.62 7.69
N ARG A 40 12.05 13.05 8.57
CA ARG A 40 13.47 13.24 8.23
C ARG A 40 14.11 11.99 7.66
N GLU A 41 13.57 10.83 7.96
CA GLU A 41 13.89 9.55 7.32
C GLU A 41 13.28 9.41 5.91
N GLY A 42 12.42 10.31 5.50
CA GLY A 42 11.76 10.29 4.19
C GLY A 42 12.72 10.31 3.01
N GLU A 43 13.88 10.94 3.15
CA GLU A 43 14.92 10.91 2.11
C GLU A 43 15.56 9.52 2.00
N LEU A 44 15.77 8.80 3.09
CA LEU A 44 16.27 7.42 3.07
C LEU A 44 15.21 6.48 2.47
N LEU A 45 13.94 6.65 2.81
CA LEU A 45 12.83 5.91 2.22
C LEU A 45 12.73 6.17 0.72
N ARG A 46 12.81 7.43 0.27
CA ARG A 46 12.78 7.77 -1.17
C ARG A 46 13.92 7.12 -1.95
N ARG A 47 15.11 6.97 -1.37
CA ARG A 47 16.24 6.28 -2.00
C ARG A 47 16.04 4.76 -2.08
N ALA A 48 15.24 4.20 -1.19
CA ALA A 48 14.92 2.77 -1.15
C ALA A 48 13.71 2.41 -2.02
N LEU A 49 12.99 3.41 -2.55
CA LEU A 49 11.78 3.21 -3.34
C LEU A 49 12.04 3.50 -4.83
N HIS A 50 11.31 2.82 -5.70
CA HIS A 50 11.21 3.22 -7.09
C HIS A 50 10.47 4.57 -7.20
N PRO A 51 10.92 5.48 -8.06
CA PRO A 51 10.32 6.81 -8.17
C PRO A 51 8.90 6.76 -8.73
N LEU A 52 8.04 7.70 -8.33
CA LEU A 52 6.63 7.77 -8.76
C LEU A 52 6.47 7.89 -10.29
N GLY A 53 7.45 8.50 -10.99
CA GLY A 53 7.41 8.62 -12.45
C GLY A 53 7.76 7.35 -13.21
N ALA A 54 8.12 6.26 -12.52
CA ALA A 54 8.53 5.00 -13.17
C ALA A 54 7.96 3.81 -12.40
N VAL A 55 6.72 3.45 -12.72
CA VAL A 55 6.12 2.21 -12.17
C VAL A 55 7.01 1.02 -12.55
N PRO A 56 7.45 0.19 -11.58
CA PRO A 56 8.30 -0.95 -11.87
C PRO A 56 7.67 -1.88 -12.91
N GLY A 57 8.34 -2.09 -14.04
CA GLY A 57 7.83 -2.91 -15.15
C GLY A 57 8.13 -4.41 -15.02
N ALA A 58 8.99 -4.79 -14.08
CA ALA A 58 9.39 -6.19 -13.89
C ALA A 58 8.23 -7.06 -13.35
N PRO A 59 8.23 -8.37 -13.60
CA PRO A 59 7.39 -9.32 -12.87
C PRO A 59 7.58 -9.15 -11.35
N GLY A 60 6.61 -9.64 -10.56
CA GLY A 60 6.76 -9.66 -9.11
C GLY A 60 8.04 -10.42 -8.71
N TRP A 61 8.74 -9.96 -7.67
CA TRP A 61 10.00 -10.53 -7.19
C TRP A 61 9.89 -12.03 -6.86
N ASN A 62 8.69 -12.51 -6.53
CA ASN A 62 8.37 -13.91 -6.22
C ASN A 62 7.75 -14.68 -7.40
N HIS A 63 7.72 -14.11 -8.60
CA HIS A 63 7.00 -14.66 -9.77
C HIS A 63 7.50 -16.06 -10.14
N GLU A 64 8.80 -16.25 -10.19
CA GLU A 64 9.40 -17.55 -10.56
C GLU A 64 9.07 -18.65 -9.56
N GLU A 65 8.96 -18.33 -8.28
CA GLU A 65 8.58 -19.29 -7.23
C GLU A 65 7.11 -19.75 -7.34
N LEU A 66 6.27 -18.96 -8.01
CA LEU A 66 4.84 -19.22 -8.13
C LEU A 66 4.41 -19.69 -9.52
N ILE A 67 5.32 -19.78 -10.49
CA ILE A 67 4.99 -20.03 -11.89
C ILE A 67 4.13 -21.28 -12.12
N ASP A 68 4.30 -22.31 -11.31
CA ASP A 68 3.53 -23.55 -11.35
C ASP A 68 2.13 -23.46 -10.70
N LEU A 69 1.83 -22.34 -10.04
CA LEU A 69 0.55 -22.07 -9.37
C LEU A 69 -0.27 -21.01 -10.09
N LEU A 70 0.36 -20.25 -10.96
CA LEU A 70 -0.29 -19.14 -11.66
C LEU A 70 -1.36 -19.66 -12.63
N PRO A 71 -2.48 -18.94 -12.76
CA PRO A 71 -3.45 -19.21 -13.80
C PRO A 71 -2.81 -18.96 -15.17
N PRO A 72 -3.25 -19.68 -16.23
CA PRO A 72 -2.78 -19.42 -17.58
C PRO A 72 -3.20 -18.03 -18.05
N GLY A 73 -2.29 -17.35 -18.76
CA GLY A 73 -2.55 -16.02 -19.32
C GLY A 73 -1.73 -14.92 -18.69
N GLN A 74 -2.09 -13.67 -19.00
CA GLN A 74 -1.45 -12.50 -18.46
C GLN A 74 -1.98 -12.19 -17.06
N LEU A 75 -1.10 -11.78 -16.14
CA LEU A 75 -1.49 -11.33 -14.81
C LEU A 75 -2.32 -10.04 -14.91
N ALA A 76 -3.32 -9.92 -14.06
CA ALA A 76 -4.04 -8.67 -13.90
C ALA A 76 -3.22 -7.70 -13.05
N GLU A 77 -3.25 -6.41 -13.40
CA GLU A 77 -2.58 -5.37 -12.61
C GLU A 77 -3.43 -5.00 -11.40
N ALA A 78 -2.75 -4.84 -10.25
CA ALA A 78 -3.33 -4.35 -9.01
C ALA A 78 -2.36 -3.39 -8.31
N ALA A 79 -2.90 -2.50 -7.50
CA ALA A 79 -2.12 -1.59 -6.69
C ALA A 79 -2.67 -1.54 -5.26
N VAL A 80 -1.76 -1.47 -4.28
CA VAL A 80 -2.11 -1.38 -2.86
C VAL A 80 -1.39 -0.21 -2.21
N LEU A 81 -1.97 0.36 -1.17
CA LEU A 81 -1.40 1.48 -0.43
C LEU A 81 -0.70 0.98 0.84
N ALA A 82 0.63 0.94 0.81
CA ALA A 82 1.45 0.75 2.01
C ALA A 82 1.50 2.08 2.77
N GLY A 83 0.47 2.34 3.56
CA GLY A 83 0.25 3.60 4.25
C GLY A 83 1.05 3.70 5.54
N LEU A 84 1.93 4.69 5.62
CA LEU A 84 2.75 5.02 6.79
C LEU A 84 2.09 6.13 7.59
N VAL A 85 1.70 5.87 8.82
CA VAL A 85 1.06 6.84 9.72
C VAL A 85 2.07 7.28 10.78
N PRO A 86 2.53 8.55 10.78
CA PRO A 86 3.43 9.05 11.81
C PRO A 86 2.68 9.23 13.14
N ARG A 87 3.01 8.42 14.13
CA ARG A 87 2.47 8.52 15.50
C ARG A 87 3.52 9.04 16.47
N ALA A 88 3.10 9.39 17.68
CA ALA A 88 4.02 9.87 18.74
C ALA A 88 5.05 8.83 19.14
N GLU A 89 4.63 7.58 19.18
CA GLU A 89 5.40 6.39 19.55
C GLU A 89 6.21 5.79 18.39
N GLY A 90 6.10 6.32 17.18
CA GLY A 90 6.81 5.85 15.98
C GLY A 90 5.86 5.69 14.79
N THR A 91 6.43 5.41 13.63
CA THR A 91 5.67 5.20 12.41
C THR A 91 4.90 3.89 12.49
N GLN A 92 3.62 3.96 12.16
CA GLN A 92 2.72 2.81 12.07
C GLN A 92 2.44 2.50 10.60
N VAL A 93 2.14 1.24 10.29
CA VAL A 93 1.68 0.77 8.98
C VAL A 93 0.20 0.47 9.08
N LEU A 94 -0.61 1.10 8.23
CA LEU A 94 -2.05 0.91 8.20
C LEU A 94 -2.39 -0.34 7.39
N LEU A 95 -3.20 -1.22 7.98
CA LEU A 95 -3.65 -2.48 7.40
C LEU A 95 -5.17 -2.63 7.55
N THR A 96 -5.76 -3.42 6.66
CA THR A 96 -7.16 -3.81 6.70
C THR A 96 -7.29 -5.30 6.92
N ARG A 97 -8.38 -5.73 7.57
CA ARG A 97 -8.83 -7.11 7.59
C ARG A 97 -10.13 -7.22 6.80
N ARG A 98 -10.11 -8.07 5.79
CA ARG A 98 -11.29 -8.28 4.93
C ARG A 98 -12.43 -8.97 5.68
N THR A 99 -13.66 -8.66 5.29
CA THR A 99 -14.87 -9.29 5.86
C THR A 99 -14.86 -10.79 5.60
N ASP A 100 -15.22 -11.59 6.62
CA ASP A 100 -15.16 -13.06 6.57
C ASP A 100 -16.08 -13.67 5.51
N GLY A 101 -17.19 -13.00 5.17
CA GLY A 101 -18.18 -13.45 4.20
C GLY A 101 -17.79 -13.33 2.72
N LEU A 102 -16.63 -12.80 2.40
CA LEU A 102 -16.20 -12.64 1.01
C LEU A 102 -15.81 -13.99 0.39
N ARG A 103 -16.18 -14.19 -0.89
CA ARG A 103 -15.88 -15.43 -1.65
C ARG A 103 -14.38 -15.71 -1.77
N HIS A 104 -13.57 -14.66 -1.79
CA HIS A 104 -12.12 -14.73 -1.93
C HIS A 104 -11.47 -13.90 -0.83
N HIS A 105 -10.44 -14.47 -0.20
CA HIS A 105 -9.61 -13.80 0.79
C HIS A 105 -10.35 -13.26 2.04
N GLY A 106 -11.53 -13.83 2.36
CA GLY A 106 -12.27 -13.47 3.58
C GLY A 106 -11.42 -13.66 4.84
N GLY A 107 -11.50 -12.71 5.78
CA GLY A 107 -10.72 -12.71 7.02
C GLY A 107 -9.22 -12.44 6.90
N GLN A 108 -8.69 -12.26 5.68
CA GLN A 108 -7.26 -12.00 5.47
C GLN A 108 -6.91 -10.54 5.72
N VAL A 109 -5.70 -10.33 6.20
CA VAL A 109 -5.10 -9.01 6.35
C VAL A 109 -4.40 -8.61 5.05
N SER A 110 -4.60 -7.36 4.64
CA SER A 110 -3.97 -6.78 3.46
C SER A 110 -3.70 -5.28 3.65
N PHE A 111 -2.91 -4.72 2.77
CA PHE A 111 -2.96 -3.29 2.53
C PHE A 111 -4.28 -2.93 1.83
N PRO A 112 -4.84 -1.73 2.06
CA PRO A 112 -5.94 -1.23 1.24
C PRO A 112 -5.54 -1.20 -0.23
N GLY A 113 -6.42 -1.62 -1.13
CA GLY A 113 -6.12 -1.63 -2.55
C GLY A 113 -6.81 -2.73 -3.32
N GLY A 114 -6.67 -2.70 -4.63
CA GLY A 114 -7.35 -3.61 -5.53
C GLY A 114 -6.85 -3.55 -6.95
N ARG A 115 -7.73 -3.91 -7.89
CA ARG A 115 -7.42 -3.99 -9.30
C ARG A 115 -7.23 -2.60 -9.91
N VAL A 116 -6.22 -2.46 -10.77
CA VAL A 116 -6.11 -1.26 -11.62
C VAL A 116 -7.20 -1.30 -12.68
N GLU A 117 -8.04 -0.27 -12.72
CA GLU A 117 -9.10 -0.12 -13.69
C GLU A 117 -8.65 0.72 -14.90
N PRO A 118 -9.29 0.58 -16.06
CA PRO A 118 -8.95 1.38 -17.24
C PRO A 118 -9.13 2.90 -17.04
N THR A 119 -9.89 3.30 -16.05
CA THR A 119 -10.14 4.69 -15.65
C THR A 119 -9.07 5.25 -14.73
N ASP A 120 -8.24 4.40 -14.12
CA ASP A 120 -7.13 4.84 -13.29
C ASP A 120 -5.98 5.35 -14.16
N ALA A 121 -5.48 6.53 -13.83
CA ALA A 121 -4.37 7.13 -14.58
C ALA A 121 -3.07 6.31 -14.43
N ASP A 122 -2.87 5.74 -13.24
CA ASP A 122 -1.69 4.96 -12.87
C ASP A 122 -1.96 4.10 -11.61
N ALA A 123 -0.95 3.35 -11.17
CA ALA A 123 -1.03 2.54 -9.96
C ALA A 123 -1.27 3.37 -8.67
N VAL A 124 -0.81 4.63 -8.65
CA VAL A 124 -1.07 5.52 -7.51
C VAL A 124 -2.54 5.89 -7.44
N ALA A 125 -3.13 6.23 -8.60
CA ALA A 125 -4.56 6.56 -8.70
C ALA A 125 -5.42 5.36 -8.26
N ALA A 126 -5.09 4.15 -8.72
CA ALA A 126 -5.77 2.93 -8.33
C ALA A 126 -5.70 2.68 -6.82
N ALA A 127 -4.49 2.73 -6.24
CA ALA A 127 -4.30 2.50 -4.80
C ALA A 127 -5.06 3.53 -3.94
N LEU A 128 -5.10 4.80 -4.36
CA LEU A 128 -5.83 5.85 -3.65
C LEU A 128 -7.35 5.72 -3.81
N ARG A 129 -7.85 5.35 -5.00
CA ARG A 129 -9.27 5.10 -5.25
C ARG A 129 -9.78 3.96 -4.36
N GLU A 130 -9.12 2.82 -4.41
CA GLU A 130 -9.47 1.64 -3.59
C GLU A 130 -9.41 1.96 -2.09
N SER A 131 -8.36 2.68 -1.63
CA SER A 131 -8.27 3.09 -0.23
C SER A 131 -9.39 4.05 0.18
N HIS A 132 -9.89 4.88 -0.76
CA HIS A 132 -11.06 5.70 -0.51
C HIS A 132 -12.33 4.87 -0.41
N GLU A 133 -12.52 3.89 -1.29
CA GLU A 133 -13.66 2.97 -1.31
C GLU A 133 -13.69 2.07 -0.07
N GLU A 134 -12.56 1.47 0.31
CA GLU A 134 -12.45 0.52 1.40
C GLU A 134 -12.49 1.16 2.81
N ILE A 135 -11.84 2.32 2.99
CA ILE A 135 -11.62 2.93 4.31
C ILE A 135 -11.90 4.43 4.38
N ALA A 136 -12.50 5.00 3.33
CA ALA A 136 -12.80 6.43 3.20
C ALA A 136 -11.56 7.35 3.31
N LEU A 137 -10.36 6.89 2.90
CA LEU A 137 -9.15 7.71 2.91
C LEU A 137 -9.19 8.75 1.78
N PRO A 138 -9.31 10.07 2.09
CA PRO A 138 -9.24 11.08 1.06
C PRO A 138 -7.83 11.17 0.48
N ALA A 139 -7.70 11.29 -0.85
CA ALA A 139 -6.41 11.48 -1.50
C ALA A 139 -5.61 12.70 -0.97
N THR A 140 -6.30 13.68 -0.38
CA THR A 140 -5.67 14.85 0.26
C THR A 140 -4.98 14.53 1.59
N GLN A 141 -5.27 13.39 2.19
CA GLN A 141 -4.66 12.92 3.44
C GLN A 141 -3.61 11.84 3.21
N ALA A 142 -3.24 11.55 1.96
CA ALA A 142 -2.16 10.64 1.61
C ALA A 142 -1.13 11.34 0.71
N VAL A 143 0.14 11.13 0.98
CA VAL A 143 1.26 11.67 0.19
C VAL A 143 2.08 10.49 -0.32
N PRO A 144 1.93 10.08 -1.60
CA PRO A 144 2.73 9.03 -2.19
C PRO A 144 4.21 9.39 -2.20
N LEU A 145 5.07 8.42 -1.89
CA LEU A 145 6.53 8.58 -1.85
C LEU A 145 7.24 7.84 -2.99
N GLY A 146 6.73 6.68 -3.38
CA GLY A 146 7.32 5.80 -4.39
C GLY A 146 6.70 4.41 -4.36
N PHE A 147 7.32 3.47 -5.08
CA PHE A 147 6.86 2.09 -5.16
C PHE A 147 7.86 1.13 -4.51
N LEU A 148 7.38 0.03 -3.95
CA LEU A 148 8.19 -1.16 -3.70
C LEU A 148 8.22 -2.05 -4.95
N ASP A 149 9.07 -3.08 -4.93
CA ASP A 149 9.07 -4.10 -5.97
C ASP A 149 7.69 -4.76 -6.09
N PRO A 150 7.23 -5.03 -7.32
CA PRO A 150 5.98 -5.72 -7.53
C PRO A 150 5.97 -7.11 -6.89
N PHE A 151 4.79 -7.57 -6.51
CA PHE A 151 4.54 -8.86 -5.92
C PHE A 151 3.53 -9.64 -6.77
N THR A 152 3.77 -10.93 -7.02
CA THR A 152 2.83 -11.79 -7.74
C THR A 152 1.99 -12.61 -6.76
N THR A 153 0.66 -12.64 -6.96
CA THR A 153 -0.25 -13.46 -6.16
C THR A 153 -0.64 -14.73 -6.90
N ILE A 154 -0.94 -15.81 -6.17
CA ILE A 154 -1.44 -17.06 -6.74
C ILE A 154 -2.83 -16.92 -7.39
N SER A 155 -3.55 -15.84 -7.09
CA SER A 155 -4.83 -15.49 -7.72
C SER A 155 -4.67 -14.81 -9.08
N GLY A 156 -3.44 -14.61 -9.55
CA GLY A 156 -3.15 -14.09 -10.89
C GLY A 156 -3.05 -12.57 -10.98
N PHE A 157 -2.66 -11.91 -9.90
CA PHE A 157 -2.39 -10.47 -9.92
C PHE A 157 -0.90 -10.18 -9.81
N ARG A 158 -0.48 -9.15 -10.54
CA ARG A 158 0.75 -8.42 -10.31
C ARG A 158 0.42 -7.19 -9.48
N VAL A 159 0.83 -7.18 -8.23
CA VAL A 159 0.51 -6.12 -7.27
C VAL A 159 1.66 -5.15 -7.17
N VAL A 160 1.42 -3.87 -7.36
CA VAL A 160 2.38 -2.78 -7.18
C VAL A 160 2.08 -2.08 -5.85
N PRO A 161 2.96 -2.20 -4.83
CA PRO A 161 2.77 -1.48 -3.58
C PRO A 161 3.21 -0.02 -3.73
N VAL A 162 2.28 0.88 -3.45
CA VAL A 162 2.49 2.33 -3.37
C VAL A 162 2.76 2.70 -1.91
N VAL A 163 3.96 3.16 -1.60
CA VAL A 163 4.26 3.68 -0.26
C VAL A 163 3.79 5.12 -0.18
N ALA A 164 2.99 5.43 0.83
CA ALA A 164 2.49 6.78 1.07
C ALA A 164 2.50 7.11 2.57
N VAL A 165 2.66 8.40 2.87
CA VAL A 165 2.43 8.91 4.23
C VAL A 165 0.98 9.34 4.35
N ILE A 166 0.33 8.86 5.40
CA ILE A 166 -1.04 9.21 5.74
C ILE A 166 -1.04 10.27 6.84
N ASP A 167 -1.90 11.27 6.71
CA ASP A 167 -2.13 12.30 7.73
C ASP A 167 -2.52 11.62 9.06
N PRO A 168 -1.80 11.86 10.17
CA PRO A 168 -2.09 11.25 11.45
C PRO A 168 -3.47 11.63 12.03
N SER A 169 -4.13 12.66 11.50
CA SER A 169 -5.50 13.03 11.85
C SER A 169 -6.56 12.20 11.11
N PHE A 170 -6.15 11.38 10.13
CA PHE A 170 -7.08 10.51 9.41
C PHE A 170 -7.74 9.51 10.38
N VAL A 171 -9.05 9.40 10.27
CA VAL A 171 -9.87 8.43 11.00
C VAL A 171 -10.53 7.51 9.97
N PRO A 172 -10.13 6.23 9.90
CA PRO A 172 -10.69 5.30 8.93
C PRO A 172 -12.19 5.07 9.16
N GLN A 173 -12.92 4.93 8.05
CA GLN A 173 -14.32 4.51 8.03
C GLN A 173 -14.41 3.29 7.11
N PRO A 174 -14.34 2.06 7.66
CA PRO A 174 -14.35 0.85 6.85
C PRO A 174 -15.69 0.66 6.15
N GLU A 175 -15.64 0.26 4.86
CA GLU A 175 -16.84 -0.20 4.15
C GLU A 175 -17.21 -1.61 4.64
N PRO A 176 -18.35 -1.78 5.34
CA PRO A 176 -18.65 -3.03 6.09
C PRO A 176 -18.77 -4.28 5.21
N ASN A 177 -19.06 -4.10 3.91
CA ASN A 177 -19.17 -5.22 2.97
C ASN A 177 -17.79 -5.77 2.57
N GLU A 178 -16.72 -4.99 2.72
CA GLU A 178 -15.38 -5.36 2.26
C GLU A 178 -14.38 -5.45 3.41
N VAL A 179 -14.44 -4.52 4.35
CA VAL A 179 -13.47 -4.34 5.43
C VAL A 179 -14.15 -4.53 6.79
N ALA A 180 -13.72 -5.57 7.51
CA ALA A 180 -14.21 -5.85 8.85
C ALA A 180 -13.47 -5.05 9.92
N ASP A 181 -12.19 -4.68 9.68
CA ASP A 181 -11.36 -3.98 10.65
C ASP A 181 -10.24 -3.19 9.95
N VAL A 182 -9.87 -2.05 10.55
CA VAL A 182 -8.71 -1.24 10.14
C VAL A 182 -7.84 -1.05 11.37
N PHE A 183 -6.56 -1.39 11.28
CA PHE A 183 -5.64 -1.33 12.39
C PHE A 183 -4.25 -0.89 11.97
N GLU A 184 -3.43 -0.52 12.93
CA GLU A 184 -2.07 -0.07 12.71
C GLU A 184 -1.08 -1.04 13.38
N VAL A 185 0.06 -1.27 12.72
CA VAL A 185 1.16 -2.10 13.21
C VAL A 185 2.44 -1.28 13.18
N PRO A 186 3.25 -1.25 14.26
CA PRO A 186 4.50 -0.51 14.25
C PRO A 186 5.42 -0.96 13.11
N LEU A 187 5.95 0.00 12.34
CA LEU A 187 6.88 -0.28 11.26
C LEU A 187 8.12 -1.02 11.78
N ASP A 188 8.63 -0.61 12.94
CA ASP A 188 9.79 -1.25 13.59
C ASP A 188 9.53 -2.74 13.89
N TYR A 189 8.29 -3.09 14.26
CA TYR A 189 7.90 -4.49 14.45
C TYR A 189 7.95 -5.27 13.12
N LEU A 190 7.42 -4.70 12.04
CA LEU A 190 7.44 -5.36 10.72
C LEU A 190 8.85 -5.48 10.14
N LEU A 191 9.75 -4.58 10.47
CA LEU A 191 11.15 -4.60 10.03
C LEU A 191 12.06 -5.45 10.93
N ALA A 192 11.62 -5.83 12.13
CA ALA A 192 12.41 -6.65 13.05
C ALA A 192 12.51 -8.10 12.53
N PRO A 193 13.74 -8.64 12.35
CA PRO A 193 13.93 -9.99 11.80
C PRO A 193 13.21 -11.09 12.60
N ASP A 194 13.15 -10.93 13.91
CA ASP A 194 12.55 -11.91 14.82
C ASP A 194 11.01 -11.90 14.81
N SER A 195 10.40 -10.88 14.22
CA SER A 195 8.94 -10.77 14.10
C SER A 195 8.40 -11.61 12.94
N LEU A 196 9.23 -11.87 11.93
CA LEU A 196 8.85 -12.61 10.73
C LEU A 196 9.07 -14.12 10.94
N ARG A 197 8.00 -14.88 10.81
CA ARG A 197 8.01 -16.35 10.94
C ARG A 197 7.90 -16.99 9.57
N ARG A 198 8.64 -18.09 9.38
CA ARG A 198 8.51 -18.96 8.22
C ARG A 198 7.63 -20.14 8.62
N VAL A 199 6.47 -20.27 7.99
CA VAL A 199 5.50 -21.33 8.27
C VAL A 199 5.41 -22.25 7.06
N GLU A 200 5.64 -23.55 7.27
CA GLU A 200 5.42 -24.54 6.22
C GLU A 200 3.92 -24.84 6.12
N VAL A 201 3.39 -24.77 4.90
CA VAL A 201 2.02 -25.12 4.58
C VAL A 201 2.02 -26.14 3.44
N ASP A 202 1.09 -27.08 3.48
CA ASP A 202 0.80 -27.95 2.34
C ASP A 202 -0.24 -27.26 1.45
N TYR A 203 0.15 -26.95 0.23
CA TYR A 203 -0.75 -26.31 -0.74
C TYR A 203 -0.67 -27.05 -2.07
N ARG A 204 -1.81 -27.61 -2.50
CA ARG A 204 -1.95 -28.43 -3.72
C ARG A 204 -0.96 -29.59 -3.77
N GLY A 205 -0.75 -30.27 -2.63
CA GLY A 205 0.14 -31.44 -2.51
C GLY A 205 1.65 -31.11 -2.55
N ARG A 206 2.02 -29.85 -2.38
CA ARG A 206 3.42 -29.40 -2.27
C ARG A 206 3.62 -28.59 -0.99
N ARG A 207 4.74 -28.82 -0.32
CA ARG A 207 5.17 -27.98 0.79
C ARG A 207 5.61 -26.62 0.28
N ARG A 208 5.06 -25.56 0.87
CA ARG A 208 5.37 -24.17 0.60
C ARG A 208 5.74 -23.46 1.89
N VAL A 209 6.54 -22.44 1.78
CA VAL A 209 6.87 -21.57 2.91
C VAL A 209 6.05 -20.29 2.76
N VAL A 210 5.29 -19.97 3.80
CA VAL A 210 4.56 -18.70 3.94
C VAL A 210 5.27 -17.87 4.99
N LEU A 211 5.41 -16.59 4.74
CA LEU A 211 5.94 -15.63 5.69
C LEU A 211 4.77 -15.05 6.49
N GLU A 212 4.91 -14.99 7.80
CA GLU A 212 3.85 -14.61 8.71
C GLU A 212 4.36 -13.74 9.85
N TYR A 213 3.60 -12.69 10.18
CA TYR A 213 3.76 -11.93 11.42
C TYR A 213 2.62 -12.25 12.38
N GLY A 214 2.95 -12.53 13.65
CA GLY A 214 1.96 -12.73 14.71
C GLY A 214 1.64 -11.42 15.41
N TRP A 215 0.58 -10.74 14.99
CA TRP A 215 0.09 -9.52 15.64
C TRP A 215 -1.12 -9.85 16.53
N PRO A 216 -1.32 -9.17 17.70
CA PRO A 216 -2.45 -9.49 18.59
C PRO A 216 -3.80 -9.45 17.86
N GLY A 217 -4.51 -10.58 17.85
CA GLY A 217 -5.80 -10.72 17.19
C GLY A 217 -5.79 -10.78 15.67
N GLN A 218 -4.62 -10.67 15.02
CA GLN A 218 -4.47 -10.63 13.57
C GLN A 218 -3.38 -11.58 13.09
N ARG A 219 -3.62 -12.21 11.94
CA ARG A 219 -2.62 -13.00 11.22
C ARG A 219 -2.24 -12.26 9.95
N ILE A 220 -1.01 -11.75 9.90
CA ILE A 220 -0.48 -11.00 8.76
C ILE A 220 0.44 -11.93 7.97
N TRP A 221 0.13 -12.21 6.71
CA TRP A 221 0.88 -13.15 5.88
C TRP A 221 0.88 -12.76 4.41
#